data_71f8c7aa8f5a61f1ea6cc070cb15bc30
#
_entry.id   71f8c7aa8f5a61f1ea6cc070cb15bc30
#
_cell.length_a   1.000
_cell.length_b   1.000
_cell.length_c   1.000
_cell.angle_alpha   90.00
_cell.angle_beta   90.00
_cell.angle_gamma   90.00
#
_symmetry.space_group_name_H-M   'P 1'
#
loop_
_entity.id
_entity.type
_entity.pdbx_description
1 polymer ?
#
loop_
_entity_poly.entity_id
_entity_poly.type
_entity_poly.pdbx_seq_one_letter_code
_entity_poly.pdbx_strand_id
1 'polypeptide(L)'
;NYRNTPVERLINYHNFNMPFGEIPKAEMLISMCMDNRNQLRIPNNFAFILRSGGGNLRHNEFKVSYAVAVGGVKYIALIGHSNCGMVNLSKQKDSLINGLVENAGWEREFARDHFNQFAPIFEIGNEIDFLITEARRLRNRYPAINVVPLYYRIEDHKLYFVIEEN
;
A
#
# COMPACT_ATOMS: atom_id res chain seq x y z
N ASN A 1 12.05 -7.84 15.25
CA ASN A 1 11.09 -8.44 16.18
C ASN A 1 9.93 -7.45 16.40
N TYR A 2 8.71 -7.79 15.99
CA TYR A 2 7.53 -6.92 16.07
C TYR A 2 6.57 -7.30 17.21
N ARG A 3 7.04 -8.08 18.19
CA ARG A 3 6.24 -8.45 19.37
C ARG A 3 5.76 -7.22 20.15
N ASN A 4 4.51 -7.25 20.57
CA ASN A 4 3.84 -6.18 21.31
C ASN A 4 3.76 -4.84 20.54
N THR A 5 3.79 -4.88 19.21
CA THR A 5 3.64 -3.68 18.37
C THR A 5 2.26 -3.61 17.71
N PRO A 6 1.86 -2.44 17.21
CA PRO A 6 0.65 -2.32 16.40
C PRO A 6 0.60 -3.25 15.18
N VAL A 7 1.77 -3.57 14.60
CA VAL A 7 1.89 -4.47 13.45
C VAL A 7 1.52 -5.90 13.83
N GLU A 8 2.02 -6.41 14.96
CA GLU A 8 1.63 -7.74 15.44
C GLU A 8 0.11 -7.81 15.71
N ARG A 9 -0.45 -6.79 16.35
CA ARG A 9 -1.89 -6.73 16.63
C ARG A 9 -2.71 -6.73 15.34
N LEU A 10 -2.29 -5.98 14.31
CA LEU A 10 -2.94 -5.99 13.00
C LEU A 10 -2.96 -7.38 12.39
N ILE A 11 -1.81 -8.07 12.36
CA ILE A 11 -1.68 -9.41 11.79
C ILE A 11 -2.53 -10.41 12.58
N ASN A 12 -2.50 -10.37 13.90
CA ASN A 12 -3.27 -11.24 14.76
C ASN A 12 -4.79 -11.05 14.57
N TYR A 13 -5.23 -9.81 14.49
CA TYR A 13 -6.62 -9.47 14.21
C TYR A 13 -7.05 -9.94 12.82
N HIS A 14 -6.25 -9.64 11.80
CA HIS A 14 -6.59 -9.97 10.43
C HIS A 14 -6.54 -11.47 10.16
N ASN A 15 -5.44 -12.15 10.54
CA ASN A 15 -5.19 -13.54 10.19
C ASN A 15 -5.88 -14.54 11.10
N PHE A 16 -6.04 -14.20 12.38
CA PHE A 16 -6.45 -15.18 13.42
C PHE A 16 -7.69 -14.77 14.19
N ASN A 17 -8.38 -13.71 13.80
CA ASN A 17 -9.58 -13.18 14.49
C ASN A 17 -9.35 -12.88 15.99
N MET A 18 -8.12 -12.59 16.37
CA MET A 18 -7.84 -12.23 17.76
C MET A 18 -8.50 -10.89 18.10
N PRO A 19 -9.13 -10.77 19.28
CA PRO A 19 -9.80 -9.53 19.65
C PRO A 19 -8.83 -8.37 19.77
N PHE A 20 -9.30 -7.19 19.39
CA PHE A 20 -8.58 -5.94 19.59
C PHE A 20 -9.08 -5.28 20.87
N GLY A 21 -8.18 -4.80 21.72
CA GLY A 21 -8.55 -4.00 22.90
C GLY A 21 -9.06 -2.61 22.53
N GLU A 22 -9.20 -1.74 23.51
CA GLU A 22 -9.56 -0.33 23.29
C GLU A 22 -8.51 0.38 22.43
N ILE A 23 -8.99 1.21 21.49
CA ILE A 23 -8.17 1.98 20.57
C ILE A 23 -8.53 3.46 20.73
N PRO A 24 -7.87 4.19 21.62
CA PRO A 24 -8.19 5.60 21.89
C PRO A 24 -7.80 6.53 20.73
N LYS A 25 -6.83 6.13 19.91
CA LYS A 25 -6.34 6.88 18.75
C LYS A 25 -5.66 5.97 17.75
N ALA A 26 -5.49 6.46 16.52
CA ALA A 26 -4.74 5.74 15.51
C ALA A 26 -3.29 5.48 15.94
N GLU A 27 -2.83 4.25 15.79
CA GLU A 27 -1.51 3.80 16.20
C GLU A 27 -0.53 3.68 15.03
N MET A 28 -1.06 3.59 13.82
CA MET A 28 -0.26 3.41 12.62
C MET A 28 -0.88 4.05 11.38
N LEU A 29 -0.07 4.16 10.34
CA LEU A 29 -0.50 4.39 8.97
C LEU A 29 -0.42 3.07 8.20
N ILE A 30 -1.46 2.73 7.47
CA ILE A 30 -1.49 1.59 6.55
C ILE A 30 -1.54 2.12 5.13
N SER A 31 -0.56 1.73 4.31
CA SER A 31 -0.59 1.93 2.87
C SER A 31 -0.85 0.61 2.17
N MET A 32 -1.82 0.59 1.26
CA MET A 32 -2.17 -0.61 0.51
C MET A 32 -2.67 -0.24 -0.89
N CYS A 33 -2.68 -1.24 -1.79
CA CYS A 33 -3.20 -1.06 -3.12
C CYS A 33 -4.70 -0.75 -3.10
N MET A 34 -5.15 0.00 -4.12
CA MET A 34 -6.58 0.26 -4.35
C MET A 34 -7.37 -0.97 -4.81
N ASP A 35 -6.70 -2.05 -5.19
CA ASP A 35 -7.31 -3.29 -5.67
C ASP A 35 -8.35 -3.81 -4.67
N ASN A 36 -9.58 -4.04 -5.17
CA ASN A 36 -10.73 -4.44 -4.35
C ASN A 36 -10.62 -5.87 -3.80
N ARG A 37 -9.74 -6.70 -4.34
CA ARG A 37 -9.45 -8.04 -3.81
C ARG A 37 -8.65 -7.98 -2.50
N ASN A 38 -8.02 -6.83 -2.24
CA ASN A 38 -7.22 -6.59 -1.05
C ASN A 38 -8.12 -6.12 0.11
N GLN A 39 -8.76 -7.08 0.77
CA GLN A 39 -9.75 -6.86 1.82
C GLN A 39 -9.14 -7.02 3.21
N LEU A 40 -8.38 -6.03 3.63
CA LEU A 40 -7.78 -6.02 4.95
C LEU A 40 -8.85 -5.74 6.03
N ARG A 41 -8.92 -6.61 7.03
CA ARG A 41 -9.71 -6.37 8.24
C ARG A 41 -8.93 -5.46 9.17
N ILE A 42 -9.52 -4.32 9.48
CA ILE A 42 -8.91 -3.28 10.32
C ILE A 42 -9.95 -2.85 11.37
N PRO A 43 -9.60 -2.80 12.66
CA PRO A 43 -10.49 -2.26 13.69
C PRO A 43 -10.74 -0.76 13.46
N ASN A 44 -11.92 -0.27 13.85
CA ASN A 44 -12.24 1.14 13.81
C ASN A 44 -11.22 1.95 14.62
N ASN A 45 -10.88 3.14 14.16
CA ASN A 45 -9.94 4.09 14.77
C ASN A 45 -8.48 3.62 14.87
N PHE A 46 -8.14 2.43 14.40
CA PHE A 46 -6.79 1.87 14.60
C PHE A 46 -5.73 2.51 13.72
N ALA A 47 -6.06 2.86 12.48
CA ALA A 47 -5.07 3.34 11.52
C ALA A 47 -5.60 4.44 10.62
N PHE A 48 -4.69 5.32 10.19
CA PHE A 48 -4.84 6.07 8.95
C PHE A 48 -4.66 5.11 7.78
N ILE A 49 -5.48 5.22 6.75
CA ILE A 49 -5.45 4.31 5.60
C ILE A 49 -5.25 5.10 4.32
N LEU A 50 -4.22 4.76 3.57
CA LEU A 50 -3.98 5.26 2.23
C LEU A 50 -4.06 4.12 1.22
N ARG A 51 -4.89 4.30 0.20
CA ARG A 51 -4.96 3.38 -0.93
C ARG A 51 -4.47 4.08 -2.19
N SER A 52 -3.57 3.42 -2.91
CA SER A 52 -3.06 3.90 -4.20
C SER A 52 -2.63 2.71 -5.07
N GLY A 53 -2.35 2.94 -6.35
CA GLY A 53 -1.83 1.89 -7.22
C GLY A 53 -0.55 1.26 -6.65
N GLY A 54 -0.55 -0.06 -6.43
CA GLY A 54 0.58 -0.80 -5.86
C GLY A 54 0.95 -0.45 -4.40
N GLY A 55 0.13 0.36 -3.71
CA GLY A 55 0.48 0.87 -2.38
C GLY A 55 1.56 1.96 -2.39
N ASN A 56 1.81 2.57 -3.55
CA ASN A 56 2.87 3.56 -3.75
C ASN A 56 2.55 4.87 -3.03
N LEU A 57 3.44 5.33 -2.14
CA LEU A 57 3.27 6.54 -1.34
C LEU A 57 3.99 7.77 -1.91
N ARG A 58 4.72 7.68 -3.00
CA ARG A 58 5.52 8.80 -3.53
C ARG A 58 4.70 10.06 -3.78
N HIS A 59 3.47 9.91 -4.28
CA HIS A 59 2.54 11.03 -4.52
C HIS A 59 1.61 11.32 -3.34
N ASN A 60 1.75 10.59 -2.24
CA ASN A 60 0.98 10.75 -1.02
C ASN A 60 1.83 11.22 0.17
N GLU A 61 3.03 11.71 -0.06
CA GLU A 61 4.02 11.98 0.99
C GLU A 61 3.54 13.03 2.00
N PHE A 62 2.80 14.04 1.56
CA PHE A 62 2.18 15.00 2.48
C PHE A 62 1.19 14.33 3.44
N LYS A 63 0.41 13.34 2.97
CA LYS A 63 -0.53 12.60 3.82
C LYS A 63 0.21 11.71 4.83
N VAL A 64 1.36 11.14 4.44
CA VAL A 64 2.25 10.43 5.36
C VAL A 64 2.76 11.38 6.44
N SER A 65 3.27 12.55 6.04
CA SER A 65 3.73 13.57 6.98
C SER A 65 2.63 14.01 7.95
N TYR A 66 1.39 14.16 7.48
CA TYR A 66 0.25 14.48 8.34
C TYR A 66 -0.02 13.39 9.38
N ALA A 67 -0.06 12.11 8.98
CA ALA A 67 -0.27 10.99 9.90
C ALA A 67 0.83 10.91 10.97
N VAL A 68 2.08 11.19 10.59
CA VAL A 68 3.22 11.22 11.51
C VAL A 68 3.17 12.43 12.43
N ALA A 69 3.05 13.64 11.88
CA ALA A 69 3.21 14.88 12.63
C ALA A 69 1.97 15.24 13.47
N VAL A 70 0.78 15.08 12.91
CA VAL A 70 -0.48 15.44 13.56
C VAL A 70 -1.13 14.21 14.20
N GLY A 71 -1.18 13.08 13.49
CA GLY A 71 -1.72 11.83 14.00
C GLY A 71 -0.84 11.16 15.06
N GLY A 72 0.45 11.49 15.10
CA GLY A 72 1.39 10.96 16.09
C GLY A 72 1.72 9.48 15.91
N VAL A 73 1.46 8.90 14.73
CA VAL A 73 1.77 7.49 14.46
C VAL A 73 3.27 7.23 14.48
N LYS A 74 3.66 6.06 14.94
CA LYS A 74 5.06 5.61 15.01
C LYS A 74 5.35 4.41 14.10
N TYR A 75 4.33 3.88 13.45
CA TYR A 75 4.42 2.72 12.57
C TYR A 75 3.76 3.01 11.23
N ILE A 76 4.39 2.54 10.16
CA ILE A 76 3.83 2.51 8.81
C ILE A 76 3.88 1.07 8.34
N ALA A 77 2.72 0.47 8.03
CA ALA A 77 2.65 -0.79 7.32
C ALA A 77 2.51 -0.53 5.82
N LEU A 78 3.47 -1.00 5.04
CA LEU A 78 3.40 -1.01 3.58
C LEU A 78 2.91 -2.39 3.14
N ILE A 79 1.71 -2.45 2.57
CA ILE A 79 1.07 -3.71 2.20
C ILE A 79 0.99 -3.81 0.68
N GLY A 80 1.86 -4.66 0.10
CA GLY A 80 1.71 -5.14 -1.27
C GLY A 80 0.83 -6.39 -1.31
N HIS A 81 0.48 -6.84 -2.51
CA HIS A 81 -0.35 -8.03 -2.65
C HIS A 81 0.01 -8.82 -3.91
N SER A 82 -0.31 -10.13 -3.90
CA SER A 82 -0.11 -11.01 -5.07
C SER A 82 -0.93 -10.55 -6.27
N ASN A 83 -0.38 -10.74 -7.47
CA ASN A 83 -1.04 -10.40 -8.75
C ASN A 83 -1.49 -8.93 -8.84
N CYS A 84 -0.64 -8.00 -8.41
CA CYS A 84 -0.92 -6.58 -8.49
C CYS A 84 -0.97 -6.08 -9.94
N GLY A 85 -2.04 -5.37 -10.30
CA GLY A 85 -2.19 -4.80 -11.65
C GLY A 85 -1.16 -3.73 -12.01
N MET A 86 -0.38 -3.24 -11.04
CA MET A 86 0.70 -2.28 -11.28
C MET A 86 2.01 -2.95 -11.70
N VAL A 87 2.12 -4.27 -11.58
CA VAL A 87 3.26 -5.03 -12.08
C VAL A 87 3.20 -5.08 -13.61
N ASN A 88 4.28 -4.65 -14.26
CA ASN A 88 4.36 -4.54 -15.73
C ASN A 88 3.18 -3.75 -16.34
N LEU A 89 2.82 -2.62 -15.74
CA LEU A 89 1.71 -1.77 -16.16
C LEU A 89 1.84 -1.34 -17.64
N SER A 90 3.06 -1.16 -18.13
CA SER A 90 3.37 -0.88 -19.54
C SER A 90 2.76 -1.90 -20.52
N LYS A 91 2.63 -3.17 -20.13
CA LYS A 91 1.97 -4.20 -20.95
C LYS A 91 0.47 -4.03 -21.05
N GLN A 92 -0.14 -3.20 -20.19
CA GLN A 92 -1.58 -2.94 -20.19
C GLN A 92 -1.96 -1.65 -20.93
N LYS A 93 -0.99 -1.00 -21.60
CA LYS A 93 -1.17 0.29 -22.26
C LYS A 93 -2.38 0.31 -23.20
N ASP A 94 -2.44 -0.62 -24.12
CA ASP A 94 -3.52 -0.64 -25.13
C ASP A 94 -4.88 -0.92 -24.48
N SER A 95 -4.92 -1.84 -23.52
CA SER A 95 -6.13 -2.14 -22.74
C SER A 95 -6.66 -0.92 -21.99
N LEU A 96 -5.76 -0.16 -21.35
CA LEU A 96 -6.12 1.04 -20.60
C LEU A 96 -6.62 2.14 -21.53
N ILE A 97 -5.91 2.39 -22.64
CA ILE A 97 -6.32 3.40 -23.63
C ILE A 97 -7.69 3.04 -24.22
N ASN A 98 -7.89 1.79 -24.66
CA ASN A 98 -9.16 1.34 -25.20
C ASN A 98 -10.30 1.46 -24.17
N GLY A 99 -10.04 1.03 -22.93
CA GLY A 99 -11.02 1.14 -21.85
C GLY A 99 -11.41 2.58 -21.54
N LEU A 100 -10.48 3.54 -21.55
CA LEU A 100 -10.81 4.95 -21.36
C LEU A 100 -11.65 5.51 -22.51
N VAL A 101 -11.36 5.11 -23.75
CA VAL A 101 -12.18 5.51 -24.92
C VAL A 101 -13.59 4.91 -24.82
N GLU A 102 -13.70 3.62 -24.56
CA GLU A 102 -14.97 2.88 -24.57
C GLU A 102 -15.85 3.18 -23.34
N ASN A 103 -15.24 3.22 -22.15
CA ASN A 103 -15.98 3.31 -20.88
C ASN A 103 -16.12 4.74 -20.36
N ALA A 104 -15.18 5.64 -20.69
CA ALA A 104 -15.16 7.01 -20.21
C ALA A 104 -15.39 8.06 -21.31
N GLY A 105 -15.45 7.66 -22.59
CA GLY A 105 -15.67 8.56 -23.70
C GLY A 105 -14.50 9.49 -24.01
N TRP A 106 -13.28 9.09 -23.63
CA TRP A 106 -12.10 9.92 -23.86
C TRP A 106 -11.65 9.85 -25.32
N GLU A 107 -11.10 10.97 -25.80
CA GLU A 107 -10.35 10.96 -27.05
C GLU A 107 -9.10 10.08 -26.90
N ARG A 108 -8.83 9.24 -27.94
CA ARG A 108 -7.74 8.26 -27.89
C ARG A 108 -6.36 8.87 -27.64
N GLU A 109 -6.10 10.03 -28.22
CA GLU A 109 -4.83 10.73 -28.03
C GLU A 109 -4.67 11.22 -26.60
N PHE A 110 -5.71 11.79 -26.03
CA PHE A 110 -5.73 12.20 -24.62
C PHE A 110 -5.52 11.00 -23.67
N ALA A 111 -6.17 9.87 -23.93
CA ALA A 111 -5.98 8.65 -23.17
C ALA A 111 -4.54 8.12 -23.24
N ARG A 112 -3.91 8.20 -24.41
CA ARG A 112 -2.51 7.84 -24.61
C ARG A 112 -1.55 8.73 -23.84
N ASP A 113 -1.75 10.03 -23.90
CA ASP A 113 -0.92 11.01 -23.20
C ASP A 113 -1.04 10.84 -21.68
N HIS A 114 -2.26 10.63 -21.20
CA HIS A 114 -2.51 10.31 -19.80
C HIS A 114 -1.75 9.07 -19.35
N PHE A 115 -1.81 7.97 -20.12
CA PHE A 115 -1.05 6.76 -19.80
C PHE A 115 0.46 7.06 -19.76
N ASN A 116 0.99 7.70 -20.79
CA ASN A 116 2.43 7.98 -20.90
C ASN A 116 2.93 8.86 -19.73
N GLN A 117 2.12 9.79 -19.27
CA GLN A 117 2.45 10.68 -18.16
C GLN A 117 2.43 9.98 -16.81
N PHE A 118 1.43 9.14 -16.55
CA PHE A 118 1.17 8.64 -15.20
C PHE A 118 1.61 7.20 -14.97
N ALA A 119 1.56 6.33 -15.98
CA ALA A 119 1.92 4.93 -15.80
C ALA A 119 3.33 4.73 -15.21
N PRO A 120 4.39 5.46 -15.64
CA PRO A 120 5.72 5.29 -15.08
C PRO A 120 5.83 5.60 -13.57
N ILE A 121 4.86 6.36 -13.04
CA ILE A 121 4.81 6.74 -11.63
C ILE A 121 4.31 5.57 -10.77
N PHE A 122 3.41 4.77 -11.31
CA PHE A 122 2.73 3.69 -10.60
C PHE A 122 3.26 2.30 -10.95
N GLU A 123 3.95 2.16 -12.08
CA GLU A 123 4.50 0.87 -12.49
C GLU A 123 5.50 0.34 -11.45
N ILE A 124 5.32 -0.91 -11.06
CA ILE A 124 6.25 -1.65 -10.20
C ILE A 124 6.76 -2.87 -10.96
N GLY A 125 8.03 -3.22 -10.75
CA GLY A 125 8.63 -4.39 -11.40
C GLY A 125 8.23 -5.70 -10.74
N ASN A 126 8.30 -5.72 -9.42
CA ASN A 126 7.95 -6.86 -8.57
C ASN A 126 7.41 -6.34 -7.25
N GLU A 127 6.38 -6.98 -6.71
CA GLU A 127 5.69 -6.50 -5.51
C GLU A 127 6.61 -6.50 -4.28
N ILE A 128 7.40 -7.55 -4.09
CA ILE A 128 8.29 -7.69 -2.92
C ILE A 128 9.46 -6.70 -3.00
N ASP A 129 10.12 -6.62 -4.15
CA ASP A 129 11.25 -5.70 -4.37
C ASP A 129 10.81 -4.24 -4.22
N PHE A 130 9.61 -3.94 -4.71
CA PHE A 130 9.01 -2.62 -4.54
C PHE A 130 8.78 -2.30 -3.06
N LEU A 131 8.19 -3.22 -2.29
CA LEU A 131 7.94 -3.03 -0.86
C LEU A 131 9.23 -2.79 -0.08
N ILE A 132 10.28 -3.55 -0.34
CA ILE A 132 11.59 -3.40 0.31
C ILE A 132 12.20 -2.04 -0.03
N THR A 133 12.18 -1.67 -1.30
CA THR A 133 12.73 -0.39 -1.78
C THR A 133 11.97 0.80 -1.18
N GLU A 134 10.64 0.74 -1.17
CA GLU A 134 9.80 1.81 -0.64
C GLU A 134 9.91 1.89 0.90
N ALA A 135 10.00 0.76 1.60
CA ALA A 135 10.26 0.74 3.04
C ALA A 135 11.58 1.41 3.37
N ARG A 136 12.65 1.11 2.62
CA ARG A 136 13.97 1.74 2.79
C ARG A 136 13.89 3.24 2.53
N ARG A 137 13.21 3.66 1.47
CA ARG A 137 13.01 5.09 1.15
C ARG A 137 12.32 5.83 2.28
N LEU A 138 11.24 5.26 2.83
CA LEU A 138 10.49 5.88 3.92
C LEU A 138 11.24 5.90 5.24
N ARG A 139 12.03 4.86 5.56
CA ARG A 139 12.91 4.87 6.75
C ARG A 139 13.95 5.98 6.67
N ASN A 140 14.53 6.19 5.49
CA ASN A 140 15.46 7.30 5.27
C ASN A 140 14.76 8.67 5.41
N ARG A 141 13.52 8.77 4.95
CA ARG A 141 12.74 10.02 5.02
C ARG A 141 12.21 10.32 6.42
N TYR A 142 11.85 9.29 7.17
CA TYR A 142 11.26 9.37 8.51
C TYR A 142 12.04 8.48 9.49
N PRO A 143 13.26 8.85 9.88
CA PRO A 143 14.17 7.97 10.62
C PRO A 143 13.67 7.55 12.02
N ALA A 144 12.70 8.27 12.58
CA ALA A 144 12.08 7.93 13.88
C ALA A 144 10.82 7.05 13.73
N ILE A 145 10.47 6.62 12.50
CA ILE A 145 9.28 5.84 12.22
C ILE A 145 9.64 4.42 11.82
N ASN A 146 8.93 3.46 12.40
CA ASN A 146 9.08 2.05 12.07
C ASN A 146 8.27 1.74 10.80
N VAL A 147 8.94 1.49 9.69
CA VAL A 147 8.31 1.14 8.42
C VAL A 147 8.43 -0.37 8.19
N VAL A 148 7.30 -1.05 8.09
CA VAL A 148 7.21 -2.51 8.02
C VAL A 148 6.58 -2.93 6.71
N PRO A 149 7.33 -3.60 5.81
CA PRO A 149 6.76 -4.17 4.60
C PRO A 149 6.00 -5.46 4.94
N LEU A 150 4.77 -5.53 4.46
CA LEU A 150 3.88 -6.70 4.59
C LEU A 150 3.37 -7.11 3.21
N TYR A 151 3.04 -8.37 3.08
CA TYR A 151 2.51 -8.94 1.85
C TYR A 151 1.15 -9.58 2.10
N TYR A 152 0.13 -9.11 1.40
CA TYR A 152 -1.20 -9.68 1.40
C TYR A 152 -1.32 -10.70 0.26
N ARG A 153 -1.54 -11.94 0.60
CA ARG A 153 -1.75 -13.00 -0.38
C ARG A 153 -3.24 -13.12 -0.68
N ILE A 154 -3.63 -12.84 -1.93
CA ILE A 154 -5.03 -12.87 -2.37
C ILE A 154 -5.61 -14.28 -2.29
N GLU A 155 -4.79 -15.30 -2.50
CA GLU A 155 -5.20 -16.70 -2.55
C GLU A 155 -5.72 -17.25 -1.21
N ASP A 156 -5.24 -16.72 -0.09
CA ASP A 156 -5.67 -17.14 1.26
C ASP A 156 -6.12 -15.99 2.15
N HIS A 157 -6.11 -14.76 1.61
CA HIS A 157 -6.51 -13.54 2.31
C HIS A 157 -5.73 -13.28 3.61
N LYS A 158 -4.44 -13.62 3.65
CA LYS A 158 -3.59 -13.43 4.83
C LYS A 158 -2.47 -12.42 4.60
N LEU A 159 -2.05 -11.81 5.71
CA LEU A 159 -0.86 -10.95 5.78
C LEU A 159 0.37 -11.75 6.18
N TYR A 160 1.47 -11.48 5.51
CA TYR A 160 2.78 -12.05 5.77
C TYR A 160 3.83 -10.97 5.95
N PHE A 161 4.82 -11.22 6.79
CA PHE A 161 6.00 -10.38 6.85
C PHE A 161 6.85 -10.58 5.60
N VAL A 162 7.38 -9.49 5.05
CA VAL A 162 8.42 -9.54 4.02
C VAL A 162 9.76 -9.63 4.74
N ILE A 163 10.54 -10.66 4.41
CA ILE A 163 11.90 -10.83 4.93
C ILE A 163 12.82 -9.97 4.06
N GLU A 164 13.49 -9.04 4.70
CA GLU A 164 14.52 -8.22 4.07
C GLU A 164 15.87 -8.90 4.32
N GLU A 165 16.55 -9.30 3.26
CA GLU A 165 17.95 -9.75 3.35
C GLU A 165 18.84 -8.54 3.66
N ASN A 166 19.72 -8.70 4.66
CA ASN A 166 20.67 -7.68 5.11
C ASN A 166 21.79 -7.44 4.10
#